data_4c0956fb43facc72e4668baee22cbf56
#
_entry.id   4c0956fb43facc72e4668baee22cbf56
#
_cell.length_a   1.000
_cell.length_b   1.000
_cell.length_c   1.000
_cell.angle_alpha   90.00
_cell.angle_beta   90.00
_cell.angle_gamma   90.00
#
_symmetry.space_group_name_H-M   'P 1'
#
loop_
_entity.id
_entity.type
_entity.pdbx_description
1 polymer ?
#
loop_
_entity_poly.entity_id
_entity_poly.type
_entity_poly.pdbx_seq_one_letter_code
_entity_poly.pdbx_strand_id
1 'polypeptide(L)'
;TYYPRTYEVTYLLGMLAGIMTKTGHIGYVAANPVYGVPAAINAFAQGLKSVRPAGRIWLRWACQPDAAHPLDFADCPEIDMVYARDSREPADTNRDYGLCRKLPDGSLQPLGLPIWRWDTFYVQIVRSIFDGSWDNAATTRAVNYWWGLRSGAEDLEYQEALPSGTRQLLDLLETLQGSDNVHIFPEKLYDNEDNLHSPENKIYSPKELMEMDWLDACVHGKLPHYDELDVKTRTVLAINGLDNVKGLEK
;
A
#
# COMPACT_ATOMS: atom_id res chain seq x y z
N THR A 1 7.98 -16.37 8.87
CA THR A 1 7.93 -15.26 7.89
C THR A 1 6.92 -14.23 8.38
N TYR A 2 7.19 -12.95 8.17
CA TYR A 2 6.30 -11.83 8.51
C TYR A 2 5.85 -11.13 7.24
N TYR A 3 4.54 -10.94 7.12
CA TYR A 3 3.92 -10.16 6.05
C TYR A 3 2.96 -9.13 6.66
N PRO A 4 3.27 -7.84 6.55
CA PRO A 4 2.37 -6.80 7.02
C PRO A 4 1.13 -6.70 6.13
N ARG A 5 -0.03 -6.52 6.75
CA ARG A 5 -1.32 -6.30 6.06
C ARG A 5 -1.43 -4.84 5.57
N THR A 6 -0.41 -4.38 4.90
CA THR A 6 -0.23 -2.99 4.45
C THR A 6 -1.43 -2.43 3.68
N TYR A 7 -2.17 -3.29 3.00
CA TYR A 7 -3.39 -2.91 2.29
C TYR A 7 -4.43 -2.26 3.22
N GLU A 8 -4.42 -2.56 4.53
CA GLU A 8 -5.33 -1.94 5.50
C GLU A 8 -5.00 -0.45 5.68
N VAL A 9 -3.75 -0.13 5.90
CA VAL A 9 -3.29 1.26 6.07
C VAL A 9 -3.40 2.05 4.76
N THR A 10 -3.06 1.43 3.63
CA THR A 10 -3.17 2.11 2.33
C THR A 10 -4.62 2.40 1.94
N TYR A 11 -5.58 1.58 2.34
CA TYR A 11 -7.00 1.88 2.18
C TYR A 11 -7.37 3.19 2.89
N LEU A 12 -6.98 3.36 4.15
CA LEU A 12 -7.24 4.59 4.92
C LEU A 12 -6.55 5.81 4.30
N LEU A 13 -5.33 5.63 3.82
CA LEU A 13 -4.61 6.69 3.10
C LEU A 13 -5.28 7.07 1.78
N GLY A 14 -5.86 6.09 1.07
CA GLY A 14 -6.69 6.34 -0.11
C GLY A 14 -7.93 7.16 0.22
N MET A 15 -8.62 6.86 1.32
CA MET A 15 -9.74 7.66 1.81
C MET A 15 -9.29 9.08 2.17
N LEU A 16 -8.18 9.22 2.90
CA LEU A 16 -7.61 10.52 3.23
C LEU A 16 -7.28 11.33 1.96
N ALA A 17 -6.66 10.70 0.97
CA ALA A 17 -6.39 11.33 -0.31
C ALA A 17 -7.69 11.84 -0.97
N GLY A 18 -8.73 11.00 -1.01
CA GLY A 18 -10.02 11.34 -1.60
C GLY A 18 -10.75 12.49 -0.89
N ILE A 19 -10.64 12.57 0.44
CA ILE A 19 -11.20 13.67 1.25
C ILE A 19 -10.44 14.98 0.99
N MET A 20 -9.09 14.90 0.90
CA MET A 20 -8.23 16.07 0.89
C MET A 20 -7.91 16.62 -0.51
N THR A 21 -8.05 15.80 -1.56
CA THR A 21 -7.80 16.25 -2.95
C THR A 21 -8.87 17.22 -3.43
N LYS A 22 -8.47 18.20 -4.22
CA LYS A 22 -9.38 19.13 -4.91
C LYS A 22 -9.71 18.63 -6.31
N THR A 23 -8.76 18.01 -6.99
CA THR A 23 -8.86 17.60 -8.39
C THR A 23 -9.40 16.19 -8.56
N GLY A 24 -9.15 15.31 -7.58
CA GLY A 24 -9.42 13.87 -7.68
C GLY A 24 -8.32 13.08 -8.38
N HIS A 25 -7.20 13.71 -8.75
CA HIS A 25 -6.07 13.09 -9.40
C HIS A 25 -4.91 12.92 -8.42
N ILE A 26 -4.53 11.66 -8.20
CA ILE A 26 -3.53 11.25 -7.21
C ILE A 26 -2.35 10.59 -7.92
N GLY A 27 -1.14 11.07 -7.67
CA GLY A 27 0.08 10.36 -8.03
C GLY A 27 0.37 9.25 -7.02
N TYR A 28 0.67 8.07 -7.48
CA TYR A 28 1.09 6.95 -6.63
C TYR A 28 2.44 6.42 -7.09
N VAL A 29 3.42 6.44 -6.21
CA VAL A 29 4.75 5.88 -6.47
C VAL A 29 4.90 4.58 -5.70
N ALA A 30 5.04 3.49 -6.43
CA ALA A 30 5.29 2.16 -5.88
C ALA A 30 6.77 1.79 -6.01
N ALA A 31 7.32 1.05 -5.04
CA ALA A 31 8.72 0.63 -5.05
C ALA A 31 8.95 -0.50 -6.07
N ASN A 32 8.51 -1.70 -5.76
CA ASN A 32 8.74 -2.90 -6.57
C ASN A 32 7.43 -3.68 -6.75
N PRO A 33 7.19 -4.33 -7.90
CA PRO A 33 5.97 -5.11 -8.18
C PRO A 33 6.04 -6.51 -7.53
N VAL A 34 6.19 -6.55 -6.21
CA VAL A 34 6.35 -7.80 -5.45
C VAL A 34 5.18 -8.01 -4.49
N TYR A 35 5.16 -9.15 -3.84
CA TYR A 35 4.13 -9.63 -2.92
C TYR A 35 3.35 -8.54 -2.18
N GLY A 36 2.05 -8.47 -2.46
CA GLY A 36 1.11 -7.59 -1.79
C GLY A 36 1.18 -6.12 -2.22
N VAL A 37 2.15 -5.69 -3.04
CA VAL A 37 2.20 -4.29 -3.52
C VAL A 37 1.02 -3.96 -4.44
N PRO A 38 0.63 -4.82 -5.42
CA PRO A 38 -0.60 -4.58 -6.19
C PRO A 38 -1.86 -4.52 -5.31
N ALA A 39 -1.97 -5.39 -4.29
CA ALA A 39 -3.08 -5.34 -3.34
C ALA A 39 -3.10 -4.02 -2.54
N ALA A 40 -1.96 -3.49 -2.15
CA ALA A 40 -1.86 -2.20 -1.47
C ALA A 40 -2.27 -1.02 -2.38
N ILE A 41 -1.87 -1.04 -3.66
CA ILE A 41 -2.31 -0.07 -4.66
C ILE A 41 -3.83 -0.13 -4.85
N ASN A 42 -4.37 -1.34 -5.00
CA ASN A 42 -5.80 -1.55 -5.19
C ASN A 42 -6.60 -1.19 -3.93
N ALA A 43 -6.08 -1.45 -2.73
CA ALA A 43 -6.71 -1.00 -1.49
C ALA A 43 -6.76 0.53 -1.38
N PHE A 44 -5.68 1.21 -1.75
CA PHE A 44 -5.66 2.67 -1.85
C PHE A 44 -6.71 3.17 -2.86
N ALA A 45 -6.84 2.50 -4.01
CA ALA A 45 -7.86 2.81 -5.01
C ALA A 45 -9.28 2.65 -4.46
N GLN A 46 -9.56 1.58 -3.72
CA GLN A 46 -10.85 1.38 -3.06
C GLN A 46 -11.12 2.46 -2.01
N GLY A 47 -10.12 2.82 -1.21
CA GLY A 47 -10.22 3.91 -0.25
C GLY A 47 -10.53 5.24 -0.93
N LEU A 48 -9.84 5.57 -2.00
CA LEU A 48 -10.10 6.77 -2.80
C LEU A 48 -11.54 6.77 -3.35
N LYS A 49 -11.95 5.68 -4.00
CA LYS A 49 -13.28 5.58 -4.62
C LYS A 49 -14.42 5.62 -3.60
N SER A 50 -14.21 5.14 -2.38
CA SER A 50 -15.24 5.13 -1.33
C SER A 50 -15.72 6.54 -0.94
N VAL A 51 -14.86 7.54 -1.06
CA VAL A 51 -15.17 8.95 -0.75
C VAL A 51 -15.18 9.86 -1.98
N ARG A 52 -14.52 9.45 -3.05
CA ARG A 52 -14.47 10.17 -4.33
C ARG A 52 -14.57 9.19 -5.51
N PRO A 53 -15.78 8.75 -5.91
CA PRO A 53 -15.96 7.72 -6.94
C PRO A 53 -15.32 8.03 -8.30
N ALA A 54 -15.19 9.31 -8.64
CA ALA A 54 -14.54 9.76 -9.88
C ALA A 54 -13.02 9.93 -9.75
N GLY A 55 -12.43 9.58 -8.58
CA GLY A 55 -10.99 9.69 -8.36
C GLY A 55 -10.17 8.81 -9.31
N ARG A 56 -8.97 9.28 -9.64
CA ARG A 56 -8.03 8.58 -10.53
C ARG A 56 -6.65 8.55 -9.91
N ILE A 57 -5.93 7.44 -10.13
CA ILE A 57 -4.58 7.21 -9.65
C ILE A 57 -3.63 7.13 -10.84
N TRP A 58 -2.55 7.88 -10.81
CA TRP A 58 -1.47 7.84 -11.79
C TRP A 58 -0.29 7.11 -11.16
N LEU A 59 -0.09 5.85 -11.60
CA LEU A 59 0.91 4.95 -11.02
C LEU A 59 2.26 5.12 -11.71
N ARG A 60 3.31 5.22 -10.90
CA ARG A 60 4.71 5.12 -11.32
C ARG A 60 5.47 4.11 -10.47
N TRP A 61 6.48 3.52 -11.06
CA TRP A 61 7.34 2.55 -10.39
C TRP A 61 8.74 3.13 -10.22
N ALA A 62 9.22 3.17 -8.96
CA ALA A 62 10.57 3.64 -8.65
C ALA A 62 11.67 2.68 -9.14
N CYS A 63 11.31 1.44 -9.43
CA CYS A 63 12.21 0.38 -9.91
C CYS A 63 12.46 0.38 -11.42
N GLN A 64 11.96 1.37 -12.16
CA GLN A 64 12.21 1.48 -13.59
C GLN A 64 13.45 2.35 -13.86
N PRO A 65 14.33 1.98 -14.85
CA PRO A 65 15.64 2.62 -15.04
C PRO A 65 15.60 4.13 -15.29
N ASP A 66 14.58 4.61 -15.99
CA ASP A 66 14.45 6.01 -16.41
C ASP A 66 13.37 6.75 -15.62
N ALA A 67 13.02 6.22 -14.43
CA ALA A 67 12.09 6.93 -13.56
C ALA A 67 12.70 8.31 -13.24
N ALA A 68 12.17 9.37 -13.86
CA ALA A 68 12.32 10.74 -13.37
C ALA A 68 12.05 10.71 -11.85
N HIS A 69 12.55 11.70 -11.10
CA HIS A 69 12.35 11.69 -9.64
C HIS A 69 10.93 11.17 -9.35
N PRO A 70 10.75 10.09 -8.58
CA PRO A 70 9.47 9.37 -8.53
C PRO A 70 8.28 10.26 -8.19
N LEU A 71 8.52 11.33 -7.42
CA LEU A 71 7.50 12.31 -7.02
C LEU A 71 7.26 13.42 -8.06
N ASP A 72 8.02 13.43 -9.16
CA ASP A 72 7.83 14.42 -10.22
C ASP A 72 6.73 13.94 -11.18
N PHE A 73 5.55 14.52 -11.00
CA PHE A 73 4.41 14.40 -11.92
C PHE A 73 4.22 15.71 -12.70
N ALA A 74 5.31 16.29 -13.19
CA ALA A 74 5.24 17.55 -13.94
C ALA A 74 4.44 17.42 -15.25
N ASP A 75 4.41 16.23 -15.83
CA ASP A 75 3.60 15.87 -17.00
C ASP A 75 2.10 15.69 -16.71
N CYS A 76 1.71 15.64 -15.41
CA CYS A 76 0.33 15.52 -14.97
C CYS A 76 -0.01 16.68 -14.01
N PRO A 77 -0.22 17.89 -14.52
CA PRO A 77 -0.41 19.09 -13.70
C PRO A 77 -1.68 19.09 -12.85
N GLU A 78 -2.65 18.24 -13.17
CA GLU A 78 -3.87 18.02 -12.41
C GLU A 78 -3.65 17.26 -11.09
N ILE A 79 -2.51 16.59 -10.91
CA ILE A 79 -2.19 15.87 -9.68
C ILE A 79 -1.88 16.86 -8.56
N ASP A 80 -2.72 16.86 -7.52
CA ASP A 80 -2.58 17.70 -6.33
C ASP A 80 -2.21 16.93 -5.06
N MET A 81 -2.19 15.60 -5.13
CA MET A 81 -1.80 14.71 -4.04
C MET A 81 -0.84 13.65 -4.57
N VAL A 82 0.15 13.28 -3.78
CA VAL A 82 1.10 12.21 -4.11
C VAL A 82 1.25 11.27 -2.93
N TYR A 83 1.18 9.99 -3.19
CA TYR A 83 1.54 8.94 -2.24
C TYR A 83 2.80 8.23 -2.70
N ALA A 84 3.79 8.15 -1.83
CA ALA A 84 5.01 7.38 -2.06
C ALA A 84 5.34 6.53 -0.85
N ARG A 85 5.66 5.27 -1.08
CA ARG A 85 6.09 4.34 -0.06
C ARG A 85 7.36 3.62 -0.49
N ASP A 86 8.32 3.58 0.43
CA ASP A 86 9.56 2.81 0.28
C ASP A 86 10.32 3.02 -1.04
N SER A 87 10.09 4.17 -1.69
CA SER A 87 10.74 4.51 -2.95
C SER A 87 12.17 5.06 -2.76
N ARG A 88 12.65 5.14 -1.50
CA ARG A 88 13.89 5.82 -1.18
C ARG A 88 14.93 4.91 -0.58
N GLU A 89 16.18 5.26 -0.82
CA GLU A 89 17.30 4.60 -0.16
C GLU A 89 17.34 4.96 1.34
N PRO A 90 17.81 4.04 2.21
CA PRO A 90 17.87 4.29 3.65
C PRO A 90 18.69 5.52 4.05
N ALA A 91 19.59 5.99 3.18
CA ALA A 91 20.39 7.20 3.39
C ALA A 91 19.66 8.50 3.04
N ASP A 92 18.50 8.42 2.41
CA ASP A 92 17.72 9.61 2.06
C ASP A 92 16.98 10.13 3.29
N THR A 93 17.38 11.31 3.78
CA THR A 93 16.81 11.96 4.96
C THR A 93 15.56 12.78 4.66
N ASN A 94 15.20 12.94 3.39
CA ASN A 94 13.96 13.62 3.04
C ASN A 94 12.76 12.77 3.44
N ARG A 95 11.76 13.40 4.03
CA ARG A 95 10.55 12.74 4.55
C ARG A 95 9.38 12.76 3.57
N ASP A 96 9.65 12.63 2.27
CA ASP A 96 8.60 12.69 1.23
C ASP A 96 7.94 11.32 0.99
N TYR A 97 7.85 10.48 2.00
CA TYR A 97 7.09 9.23 1.96
C TYR A 97 5.72 9.42 2.65
N GLY A 98 4.79 8.52 2.35
CA GLY A 98 3.42 8.64 2.79
C GLY A 98 2.58 9.50 1.85
N LEU A 99 1.45 9.97 2.33
CA LEU A 99 0.54 10.83 1.58
C LEU A 99 0.91 12.30 1.79
N CYS A 100 1.19 12.99 0.69
CA CYS A 100 1.53 14.40 0.67
C CYS A 100 0.59 15.19 -0.24
N ARG A 101 0.34 16.45 0.13
CA ARG A 101 -0.28 17.44 -0.75
C ARG A 101 0.79 18.21 -1.51
N LYS A 102 0.61 18.37 -2.81
CA LYS A 102 1.45 19.26 -3.63
C LYS A 102 1.01 20.71 -3.43
N LEU A 103 1.94 21.57 -3.01
CA LEU A 103 1.68 22.99 -2.83
C LEU A 103 1.95 23.78 -4.12
N PRO A 104 1.44 25.02 -4.25
CA PRO A 104 1.63 25.83 -5.45
C PRO A 104 3.09 26.13 -5.81
N ASP A 105 3.99 26.12 -4.84
CA ASP A 105 5.44 26.30 -5.02
C ASP A 105 6.16 25.00 -5.41
N GLY A 106 5.42 23.90 -5.56
CA GLY A 106 5.94 22.57 -5.88
C GLY A 106 6.42 21.75 -4.68
N SER A 107 6.47 22.34 -3.49
CA SER A 107 6.81 21.60 -2.27
C SER A 107 5.70 20.61 -1.86
N LEU A 108 6.07 19.60 -1.06
CA LEU A 108 5.17 18.59 -0.57
C LEU A 108 4.84 18.81 0.92
N GLN A 109 3.56 18.86 1.23
CA GLN A 109 3.05 18.91 2.60
C GLN A 109 2.60 17.52 3.04
N PRO A 110 3.27 16.88 4.01
CA PRO A 110 2.84 15.58 4.54
C PRO A 110 1.44 15.67 5.17
N LEU A 111 0.63 14.63 4.99
CA LEU A 111 -0.71 14.50 5.57
C LEU A 111 -0.87 13.25 6.42
N GLY A 112 -0.31 12.12 5.99
CA GLY A 112 -0.39 10.86 6.71
C GLY A 112 0.71 9.89 6.31
N LEU A 113 1.19 9.12 7.27
CA LEU A 113 2.31 8.20 7.14
C LEU A 113 1.92 6.81 7.62
N PRO A 114 2.19 5.74 6.87
CA PRO A 114 2.10 4.39 7.40
C PRO A 114 3.28 4.15 8.36
N ILE A 115 2.99 3.64 9.54
CA ILE A 115 4.00 3.34 10.57
C ILE A 115 4.03 1.85 10.85
N TRP A 116 5.23 1.28 10.93
CA TRP A 116 5.45 -0.06 11.44
C TRP A 116 5.85 -0.01 12.91
N ARG A 117 5.07 -0.65 13.75
CA ARG A 117 5.33 -0.81 15.18
C ARG A 117 6.17 -2.07 15.42
N TRP A 118 7.43 -2.01 15.05
CA TRP A 118 8.37 -3.13 15.24
C TRP A 118 8.52 -3.52 16.71
N ASP A 119 8.43 -2.56 17.63
CA ASP A 119 8.40 -2.79 19.06
C ASP A 119 7.23 -3.69 19.46
N THR A 120 6.02 -3.40 19.04
CA THR A 120 4.83 -4.22 19.27
C THR A 120 5.00 -5.61 18.66
N PHE A 121 5.52 -5.70 17.44
CA PHE A 121 5.77 -6.96 16.75
C PHE A 121 6.73 -7.85 17.54
N TYR A 122 7.91 -7.34 17.93
CA TYR A 122 8.90 -8.12 18.65
C TYR A 122 8.43 -8.51 20.05
N VAL A 123 7.73 -7.63 20.78
CA VAL A 123 7.14 -7.94 22.09
C VAL A 123 6.15 -9.10 21.99
N GLN A 124 5.31 -9.12 20.97
CA GLN A 124 4.36 -10.23 20.78
C GLN A 124 5.05 -11.56 20.46
N ILE A 125 6.12 -11.54 19.64
CA ILE A 125 6.93 -12.75 19.37
C ILE A 125 7.56 -13.26 20.69
N VAL A 126 8.20 -12.38 21.44
CA VAL A 126 8.85 -12.77 22.71
C VAL A 126 7.81 -13.35 23.70
N ARG A 127 6.63 -12.74 23.79
CA ARG A 127 5.54 -13.28 24.63
C ARG A 127 5.13 -14.68 24.18
N SER A 128 5.00 -14.93 22.87
CA SER A 128 4.63 -16.25 22.35
C SER A 128 5.66 -17.35 22.69
N ILE A 129 6.92 -16.97 22.86
CA ILE A 129 7.98 -17.88 23.34
C ILE A 129 7.79 -18.19 24.82
N PHE A 130 7.55 -17.15 25.65
CA PHE A 130 7.41 -17.31 27.10
C PHE A 130 6.14 -18.04 27.51
N ASP A 131 5.04 -17.89 26.78
CA ASP A 131 3.77 -18.59 27.06
C ASP A 131 3.70 -19.99 26.40
N GLY A 132 4.76 -20.40 25.69
CA GLY A 132 4.87 -21.70 25.03
C GLY A 132 4.02 -21.84 23.76
N SER A 133 3.35 -20.78 23.30
CA SER A 133 2.56 -20.83 22.06
C SER A 133 3.43 -20.94 20.81
N TRP A 134 4.68 -20.50 20.89
CA TRP A 134 5.70 -20.68 19.85
C TRP A 134 6.00 -22.17 19.60
N ASP A 135 6.15 -22.95 20.66
CA ASP A 135 6.51 -24.38 20.58
C ASP A 135 5.30 -25.25 20.20
N ASN A 136 4.08 -24.83 20.52
CA ASN A 136 2.86 -25.52 20.11
C ASN A 136 2.59 -25.44 18.61
N ALA A 137 3.27 -24.55 17.90
CA ALA A 137 3.40 -24.59 16.45
C ALA A 137 4.28 -25.77 15.97
N ALA A 138 4.55 -26.76 16.83
CA ALA A 138 5.45 -27.91 16.70
C ALA A 138 5.04 -28.93 15.62
N THR A 139 4.62 -28.46 14.52
CA THR A 139 4.66 -29.16 13.27
C THR A 139 5.59 -28.37 12.37
N THR A 140 6.49 -29.06 11.71
CA THR A 140 7.40 -28.73 10.62
C THR A 140 7.01 -27.60 9.63
N ARG A 141 6.08 -26.71 9.97
CA ARG A 141 5.59 -25.61 9.15
C ARG A 141 6.14 -24.28 9.66
N ALA A 142 6.71 -23.50 8.76
CA ALA A 142 7.10 -22.14 9.04
C ALA A 142 5.90 -21.34 9.58
N VAL A 143 6.09 -20.63 10.70
CA VAL A 143 5.07 -19.73 11.23
C VAL A 143 5.04 -18.47 10.35
N ASN A 144 3.89 -18.18 9.80
CA ASN A 144 3.64 -16.98 9.01
C ASN A 144 2.80 -16.00 9.83
N TYR A 145 3.39 -14.83 10.13
CA TYR A 145 2.68 -13.76 10.79
C TYR A 145 2.06 -12.85 9.75
N TRP A 146 0.74 -12.78 9.76
CA TRP A 146 -0.08 -11.94 8.89
C TRP A 146 -0.77 -10.87 9.75
N TRP A 147 0.00 -9.86 10.14
CA TRP A 147 -0.41 -8.84 11.08
C TRP A 147 -0.58 -7.48 10.42
N GLY A 148 -1.56 -6.69 10.89
CA GLY A 148 -1.88 -5.34 10.42
C GLY A 148 -2.37 -4.47 11.57
N LEU A 149 -3.31 -3.59 11.31
CA LEU A 149 -3.86 -2.62 12.26
C LEU A 149 -4.38 -3.28 13.55
N ARG A 150 -5.15 -4.37 13.42
CA ARG A 150 -5.72 -5.08 14.59
C ARG A 150 -4.67 -5.58 15.57
N SER A 151 -3.53 -5.99 15.10
CA SER A 151 -2.43 -6.48 15.96
C SER A 151 -1.61 -5.35 16.56
N GLY A 152 -1.82 -4.10 16.12
CA GLY A 152 -0.98 -2.96 16.44
C GLY A 152 0.42 -3.04 15.83
N ALA A 153 0.66 -3.94 14.85
CA ALA A 153 1.93 -4.04 14.16
C ALA A 153 2.09 -2.98 13.06
N GLU A 154 0.98 -2.47 12.56
CA GLU A 154 0.91 -1.31 11.69
C GLU A 154 0.01 -0.25 12.32
N ASP A 155 0.25 1.02 11.95
CA ASP A 155 -0.44 2.19 12.49
C ASP A 155 -0.41 3.31 11.43
N LEU A 156 -1.21 4.34 11.62
CA LEU A 156 -1.27 5.49 10.73
C LEU A 156 -1.03 6.78 11.51
N GLU A 157 0.08 7.45 11.22
CA GLU A 157 0.39 8.75 11.80
C GLU A 157 -0.15 9.88 10.94
N TYR A 158 -0.98 10.75 11.55
CA TYR A 158 -1.54 11.92 10.90
C TYR A 158 -0.75 13.17 11.24
N GLN A 159 -0.57 14.05 10.26
CA GLN A 159 0.06 15.34 10.47
C GLN A 159 -0.92 16.36 11.05
N GLU A 160 -0.39 17.36 11.75
CA GLU A 160 -1.19 18.41 12.41
C GLU A 160 -2.06 19.24 11.43
N ALA A 161 -1.67 19.28 10.16
CA ALA A 161 -2.36 20.03 9.12
C ALA A 161 -3.76 19.48 8.76
N LEU A 162 -4.16 18.31 9.29
CA LEU A 162 -5.47 17.73 9.01
C LEU A 162 -6.58 18.44 9.79
N PRO A 163 -7.75 18.71 9.13
CA PRO A 163 -8.94 19.15 9.83
C PRO A 163 -9.35 18.15 10.92
N SER A 164 -9.78 18.65 12.08
CA SER A 164 -10.14 17.80 13.24
C SER A 164 -11.22 16.77 12.92
N GLY A 165 -12.23 17.13 12.13
CA GLY A 165 -13.29 16.20 11.70
C GLY A 165 -12.78 15.08 10.80
N THR A 166 -11.82 15.37 9.91
CA THR A 166 -11.18 14.36 9.07
C THR A 166 -10.39 13.37 9.92
N ARG A 167 -9.62 13.86 10.90
CA ARG A 167 -8.90 13.03 11.84
C ARG A 167 -9.81 12.10 12.61
N GLN A 168 -10.87 12.65 13.24
CA GLN A 168 -11.85 11.85 13.99
C GLN A 168 -12.50 10.75 13.15
N LEU A 169 -12.83 11.06 11.89
CA LEU A 169 -13.37 10.06 10.97
C LEU A 169 -12.37 8.93 10.69
N LEU A 170 -11.12 9.27 10.45
CA LEU A 170 -10.07 8.27 10.17
C LEU A 170 -9.78 7.42 11.40
N ASP A 171 -9.69 7.99 12.60
CA ASP A 171 -9.53 7.26 13.87
C ASP A 171 -10.68 6.24 14.09
N LEU A 172 -11.91 6.64 13.77
CA LEU A 172 -13.07 5.74 13.84
C LEU A 172 -12.95 4.60 12.82
N LEU A 173 -12.58 4.91 11.58
CA LEU A 173 -12.44 3.91 10.51
C LEU A 173 -11.28 2.94 10.80
N GLU A 174 -10.18 3.42 11.33
CA GLU A 174 -9.05 2.61 11.78
C GLU A 174 -9.49 1.61 12.86
N THR A 175 -10.25 2.08 13.84
CA THR A 175 -10.82 1.23 14.89
C THR A 175 -11.77 0.18 14.31
N LEU A 176 -12.63 0.53 13.36
CA LEU A 176 -13.54 -0.40 12.71
C LEU A 176 -12.81 -1.41 11.85
N GLN A 177 -11.80 -1.00 11.12
CA GLN A 177 -10.98 -1.87 10.28
C GLN A 177 -10.17 -2.85 11.12
N GLY A 178 -9.62 -2.41 12.25
CA GLY A 178 -8.97 -3.28 13.22
C GLY A 178 -9.88 -4.35 13.84
N SER A 179 -11.21 -4.19 13.73
CA SER A 179 -12.19 -5.20 14.18
C SER A 179 -12.63 -6.22 13.13
N ASP A 180 -11.98 -6.26 11.95
CA ASP A 180 -12.34 -7.09 10.78
C ASP A 180 -13.77 -6.83 10.23
N ASN A 181 -14.38 -5.70 10.54
CA ASN A 181 -15.73 -5.34 10.09
C ASN A 181 -15.77 -4.53 8.78
N VAL A 182 -14.62 -4.13 8.26
CA VAL A 182 -14.50 -3.37 7.01
C VAL A 182 -13.98 -4.27 5.90
N HIS A 183 -14.80 -4.47 4.87
CA HIS A 183 -14.38 -5.15 3.65
C HIS A 183 -13.74 -4.12 2.71
N ILE A 184 -12.41 -4.20 2.57
CA ILE A 184 -11.63 -3.28 1.72
C ILE A 184 -11.94 -3.50 0.25
N PHE A 185 -12.15 -4.75 -0.15
CA PHE A 185 -12.44 -5.13 -1.52
C PHE A 185 -13.92 -5.49 -1.66
N PRO A 186 -14.76 -4.56 -2.14
CA PRO A 186 -16.18 -4.80 -2.34
C PRO A 186 -16.43 -5.78 -3.50
N GLU A 187 -17.68 -6.13 -3.65
CA GLU A 187 -18.15 -6.92 -4.76
C GLU A 187 -17.92 -6.22 -6.11
N LYS A 188 -17.71 -7.01 -7.15
CA LYS A 188 -17.57 -6.54 -8.55
C LYS A 188 -16.42 -5.55 -8.77
N LEU A 189 -15.21 -6.01 -8.51
CA LEU A 189 -14.00 -5.28 -8.85
C LEU A 189 -13.61 -5.53 -10.30
N TYR A 190 -13.36 -4.46 -11.02
CA TYR A 190 -12.81 -4.50 -12.36
C TYR A 190 -11.38 -3.99 -12.34
N ASP A 191 -10.53 -4.59 -13.17
CA ASP A 191 -9.21 -4.07 -13.41
C ASP A 191 -9.22 -2.95 -14.46
N ASN A 192 -8.05 -2.38 -14.71
CA ASN A 192 -7.90 -1.31 -15.71
C ASN A 192 -7.87 -1.81 -17.17
N GLU A 193 -8.13 -3.10 -17.38
CA GLU A 193 -8.36 -3.74 -18.68
C GLU A 193 -9.82 -4.24 -18.81
N ASP A 194 -10.72 -3.81 -17.91
CA ASP A 194 -12.14 -4.17 -17.85
C ASP A 194 -12.43 -5.65 -17.50
N ASN A 195 -11.47 -6.40 -16.97
CA ASN A 195 -11.71 -7.76 -16.50
C ASN A 195 -12.33 -7.76 -15.09
N LEU A 196 -13.29 -8.65 -14.85
CA LEU A 196 -13.92 -8.85 -13.53
C LEU A 196 -13.09 -9.78 -12.66
N HIS A 197 -12.60 -9.29 -11.53
CA HIS A 197 -11.77 -10.04 -10.58
C HIS A 197 -12.50 -10.51 -9.32
N SER A 198 -13.56 -9.82 -8.91
CA SER A 198 -14.33 -10.20 -7.73
C SER A 198 -15.76 -10.55 -8.11
N PRO A 199 -16.15 -11.84 -8.07
CA PRO A 199 -17.55 -12.22 -8.03
C PRO A 199 -18.17 -11.81 -6.69
N GLU A 200 -19.50 -11.79 -6.63
CA GLU A 200 -20.25 -11.40 -5.42
C GLU A 200 -19.77 -12.14 -4.16
N ASN A 201 -19.62 -11.41 -3.06
CA ASN A 201 -19.24 -11.92 -1.73
C ASN A 201 -17.87 -12.59 -1.63
N LYS A 202 -16.93 -12.27 -2.49
CA LYS A 202 -15.57 -12.81 -2.39
C LYS A 202 -14.79 -12.10 -1.28
N ILE A 203 -14.31 -12.87 -0.30
CA ILE A 203 -13.29 -12.44 0.66
C ILE A 203 -11.95 -12.97 0.17
N TYR A 204 -11.02 -12.07 -0.11
CA TYR A 204 -9.67 -12.44 -0.53
C TYR A 204 -8.89 -13.05 0.64
N SER A 205 -8.34 -14.23 0.43
CA SER A 205 -7.39 -14.84 1.37
C SER A 205 -6.06 -14.07 1.37
N PRO A 206 -5.25 -14.20 2.45
CA PRO A 206 -3.90 -13.63 2.49
C PRO A 206 -3.05 -13.99 1.26
N LYS A 207 -3.14 -15.24 0.80
CA LYS A 207 -2.43 -15.71 -0.38
C LYS A 207 -2.85 -14.98 -1.64
N GLU A 208 -4.16 -14.83 -1.88
CA GLU A 208 -4.68 -14.11 -3.06
C GLU A 208 -4.29 -12.63 -3.05
N LEU A 209 -4.25 -11.99 -1.87
CA LEU A 209 -3.78 -10.61 -1.74
C LEU A 209 -2.29 -10.47 -2.05
N MET A 210 -1.49 -11.45 -1.63
CA MET A 210 -0.05 -11.45 -1.90
C MET A 210 0.28 -11.74 -3.37
N GLU A 211 -0.54 -12.58 -4.02
CA GLU A 211 -0.38 -12.99 -5.42
C GLU A 211 -1.21 -12.14 -6.39
N MET A 212 -1.78 -11.03 -5.93
CA MET A 212 -2.57 -10.12 -6.76
C MET A 212 -1.71 -9.55 -7.89
N ASP A 213 -2.15 -9.75 -9.14
CA ASP A 213 -1.42 -9.46 -10.36
C ASP A 213 -2.18 -8.53 -11.32
N TRP A 214 -3.06 -7.71 -10.79
CA TRP A 214 -3.89 -6.76 -11.53
C TRP A 214 -4.01 -5.42 -10.79
N LEU A 215 -4.43 -4.38 -11.51
CA LEU A 215 -4.64 -3.03 -10.98
C LEU A 215 -6.10 -2.61 -11.16
N ASP A 216 -6.65 -1.90 -10.17
CA ASP A 216 -8.03 -1.41 -10.19
C ASP A 216 -8.30 -0.48 -11.39
N ALA A 217 -9.54 -0.50 -11.90
CA ALA A 217 -10.00 0.29 -13.05
C ALA A 217 -9.73 1.80 -12.95
N CYS A 218 -9.58 2.37 -11.74
CA CYS A 218 -9.23 3.78 -11.58
C CYS A 218 -7.72 4.07 -11.62
N VAL A 219 -6.88 3.03 -11.77
CA VAL A 219 -5.41 3.16 -11.80
C VAL A 219 -4.91 3.27 -13.23
N HIS A 220 -4.33 4.41 -13.56
CA HIS A 220 -3.62 4.64 -14.81
C HIS A 220 -2.16 4.22 -14.66
N GLY A 221 -1.81 3.10 -15.26
CA GLY A 221 -0.49 2.47 -15.19
C GLY A 221 -0.56 0.99 -15.46
N LYS A 222 0.56 0.31 -15.43
CA LYS A 222 0.66 -1.14 -15.62
C LYS A 222 1.64 -1.74 -14.60
N LEU A 223 1.52 -3.03 -14.37
CA LEU A 223 2.56 -3.79 -13.67
C LEU A 223 3.76 -3.94 -14.62
N PRO A 224 5.00 -3.60 -14.19
CA PRO A 224 6.16 -3.75 -15.06
C PRO A 224 6.53 -5.23 -15.22
N HIS A 225 6.99 -5.61 -16.40
CA HIS A 225 7.63 -6.90 -16.64
C HIS A 225 9.03 -6.92 -16.03
N TYR A 226 9.57 -8.12 -15.80
CA TYR A 226 10.90 -8.30 -15.21
C TYR A 226 11.99 -7.51 -15.97
N ASP A 227 11.91 -7.50 -17.29
CA ASP A 227 12.90 -6.82 -18.16
C ASP A 227 12.82 -5.27 -18.08
N GLU A 228 11.70 -4.73 -17.63
CA GLU A 228 11.49 -3.29 -17.44
C GLU A 228 12.06 -2.79 -16.10
N LEU A 229 12.51 -3.69 -15.22
CA LEU A 229 13.07 -3.35 -13.92
C LEU A 229 14.54 -2.95 -14.04
N ASP A 230 15.00 -2.08 -13.15
CA ASP A 230 16.42 -1.74 -13.06
C ASP A 230 17.27 -2.93 -12.58
N VAL A 231 18.58 -2.86 -12.81
CA VAL A 231 19.53 -3.93 -12.47
C VAL A 231 19.55 -4.23 -10.97
N LYS A 232 19.45 -3.18 -10.13
CA LYS A 232 19.46 -3.30 -8.67
C LYS A 232 18.24 -4.09 -8.20
N THR A 233 17.07 -3.72 -8.68
CA THR A 233 15.81 -4.40 -8.37
C THR A 233 15.82 -5.86 -8.82
N ARG A 234 16.25 -6.14 -10.07
CA ARG A 234 16.38 -7.52 -10.56
C ARG A 234 17.32 -8.36 -9.70
N THR A 235 18.43 -7.78 -9.25
CA THR A 235 19.38 -8.45 -8.35
C THR A 235 18.75 -8.78 -7.00
N VAL A 236 18.04 -7.83 -6.39
CA VAL A 236 17.35 -8.04 -5.12
C VAL A 236 16.28 -9.11 -5.24
N LEU A 237 15.49 -9.10 -6.32
CA LEU A 237 14.46 -10.11 -6.58
C LEU A 237 15.07 -11.50 -6.74
N ALA A 238 16.15 -11.63 -7.52
CA ALA A 238 16.84 -12.91 -7.71
C ALA A 238 17.42 -13.47 -6.39
N ILE A 239 18.07 -12.63 -5.56
CA ILE A 239 18.60 -13.05 -4.26
C ILE A 239 17.49 -13.55 -3.33
N ASN A 240 16.30 -12.99 -3.41
CA ASN A 240 15.15 -13.37 -2.59
C ASN A 240 14.29 -14.48 -3.22
N GLY A 241 14.68 -15.03 -4.39
CA GLY A 241 13.91 -16.05 -5.08
C GLY A 241 12.57 -15.55 -5.64
N LEU A 242 12.47 -14.26 -5.94
CA LEU A 242 11.28 -13.58 -6.43
C LEU A 242 11.29 -13.33 -7.95
N ASP A 243 12.33 -13.76 -8.63
CA ASP A 243 12.50 -13.57 -10.08
C ASP A 243 11.61 -14.47 -10.96
N ASN A 244 10.88 -15.41 -10.34
CA ASN A 244 9.91 -16.30 -10.99
C ASN A 244 8.50 -16.18 -10.39
N VAL A 245 8.20 -15.05 -9.73
CA VAL A 245 6.87 -14.81 -9.16
C VAL A 245 5.88 -14.49 -10.28
N LYS A 246 4.68 -15.05 -10.18
CA LYS A 246 3.57 -14.76 -11.09
C LYS A 246 3.35 -13.25 -11.19
N GLY A 247 3.27 -12.73 -12.42
CA GLY A 247 3.23 -11.29 -12.70
C GLY A 247 4.60 -10.64 -12.99
N LEU A 248 5.71 -11.36 -12.72
CA LEU A 248 7.08 -10.95 -13.08
C LEU A 248 7.71 -11.96 -14.04
N GLU A 249 6.96 -12.55 -14.93
CA GLU A 249 7.46 -13.53 -15.89
C GLU A 249 8.55 -12.94 -16.78
N LYS A 250 9.60 -13.75 -17.02
CA LYS A 250 10.75 -13.39 -17.88
C LYS A 250 10.37 -13.49 -19.34
#